data_287e41c050db4d3a360dc7dd2ecd2c94
#
_entry.id   287e41c050db4d3a360dc7dd2ecd2c94
#
_cell.length_a   1.000
_cell.length_b   1.000
_cell.length_c   1.000
_cell.angle_alpha   90.00
_cell.angle_beta   90.00
_cell.angle_gamma   90.00
#
_symmetry.space_group_name_H-M   'P 1'
#
loop_
_entity.id
_entity.type
_entity.pdbx_description
1 polymer ?
#
loop_
_entity_poly.entity_id
_entity_poly.type
_entity_poly.pdbx_seq_one_letter_code
_entity_poly.pdbx_strand_id
1 'polypeptide(L)' 'WSLAQQRALEAALVEFPAGDFKENPKDRWRAIAGGVDGKTAKLCLLRYKALAAAVKAKQGA' A
#
# COMPACT_ATOMS: atom_id res chain seq x y z
N TRP A 1 -10.35 8.09 1.73
CA TRP A 1 -10.32 6.62 1.72
C TRP A 1 -11.45 6.04 2.54
N SER A 2 -12.21 5.13 1.96
CA SER A 2 -13.23 4.41 2.71
C SER A 2 -12.60 3.25 3.49
N LEU A 3 -13.35 2.71 4.46
CA LEU A 3 -12.89 1.54 5.21
C LEU A 3 -12.66 0.34 4.27
N ALA A 4 -13.54 0.15 3.29
CA ALA A 4 -13.40 -0.93 2.31
C ALA A 4 -12.11 -0.77 1.49
N GLN A 5 -11.80 0.46 1.05
CA GLN A 5 -10.57 0.74 0.33
C GLN A 5 -9.33 0.51 1.19
N GLN A 6 -9.37 0.92 2.45
CA GLN A 6 -8.27 0.71 3.39
C GLN A 6 -8.00 -0.77 3.60
N ARG A 7 -9.05 -1.56 3.79
CA ARG A 7 -8.92 -3.02 3.96
C ARG A 7 -8.40 -3.69 2.69
N ALA A 8 -8.83 -3.22 1.51
CA ALA A 8 -8.34 -3.72 0.24
C ALA A 8 -6.85 -3.44 0.07
N LEU A 9 -6.40 -2.25 0.46
CA LEU A 9 -4.97 -1.91 0.44
C LEU A 9 -4.17 -2.83 1.36
N GLU A 10 -4.62 -3.03 2.59
CA GLU A 10 -3.94 -3.89 3.55
C GLU A 10 -3.84 -5.33 3.04
N ALA A 11 -4.91 -5.87 2.49
CA ALA A 11 -4.92 -7.21 1.91
C ALA A 11 -3.96 -7.31 0.72
N ALA A 12 -3.95 -6.30 -0.15
CA ALA A 12 -3.08 -6.27 -1.32
C ALA A 12 -1.59 -6.17 -0.91
N LEU A 13 -1.27 -5.45 0.15
CA LEU A 13 0.11 -5.37 0.64
C LEU A 13 0.63 -6.75 1.09
N VAL A 14 -0.23 -7.58 1.65
CA VAL A 14 0.12 -8.94 2.04
C VAL A 14 0.22 -9.86 0.82
N GLU A 15 -0.73 -9.73 -0.13
CA GLU A 15 -0.78 -10.55 -1.33
C GLU A 15 0.41 -10.28 -2.26
N PHE A 16 0.86 -9.02 -2.33
CA PHE A 16 1.97 -8.59 -3.18
C PHE A 16 3.12 -8.03 -2.33
N PRO A 17 3.91 -8.91 -1.67
CA PRO A 17 4.98 -8.44 -0.79
C PRO A 17 6.13 -7.82 -1.58
N ALA A 18 6.82 -6.86 -0.96
CA ALA A 18 7.92 -6.14 -1.59
C ALA A 18 9.04 -7.07 -2.07
N GLY A 19 9.26 -8.19 -1.39
CA GLY A 19 10.30 -9.16 -1.75
C GLY A 19 10.12 -9.78 -3.13
N ASP A 20 8.87 -9.89 -3.60
CA ASP A 20 8.56 -10.45 -4.92
C ASP A 20 8.74 -9.44 -6.05
N PHE A 21 8.94 -8.16 -5.71
CA PHE A 21 9.02 -7.06 -6.67
C PHE A 21 10.27 -6.20 -6.48
N LYS A 22 11.36 -6.77 -5.97
CA LYS A 22 12.61 -6.04 -5.69
C LYS A 22 13.15 -5.30 -6.91
N GLU A 23 13.06 -5.93 -8.08
CA GLU A 23 13.59 -5.36 -9.32
C GLU A 23 12.62 -4.37 -9.97
N ASN A 24 11.33 -4.49 -9.68
CA ASN A 24 10.27 -3.67 -10.29
C ASN A 24 9.26 -3.22 -9.24
N PRO A 25 9.62 -2.32 -8.32
CA PRO A 25 8.69 -1.86 -7.29
C PRO A 25 7.46 -1.15 -7.86
N LYS A 26 7.56 -0.57 -9.06
CA LYS A 26 6.39 0.04 -9.72
C LYS A 26 5.34 -0.99 -10.08
N ASP A 27 5.75 -2.18 -10.48
CA ASP A 27 4.82 -3.27 -10.81
C ASP A 27 4.06 -3.74 -9.58
N ARG A 28 4.73 -3.74 -8.41
CA ARG A 28 4.06 -4.03 -7.14
C ARG A 28 2.90 -3.08 -6.88
N TRP A 29 3.13 -1.79 -7.04
CA TRP A 29 2.10 -0.78 -6.78
C TRP A 29 0.97 -0.83 -7.80
N ARG A 30 1.25 -1.21 -9.03
CA ARG A 30 0.22 -1.44 -10.04
C ARG A 30 -0.66 -2.64 -9.66
N ALA A 31 -0.04 -3.72 -9.19
CA ALA A 31 -0.77 -4.90 -8.73
C ALA A 31 -1.64 -4.57 -7.51
N ILE A 32 -1.10 -3.84 -6.55
CA ILE A 32 -1.82 -3.40 -5.36
C ILE A 32 -3.01 -2.51 -5.74
N ALA A 33 -2.81 -1.55 -6.63
CA ALA A 33 -3.87 -0.65 -7.07
C ALA A 33 -5.00 -1.40 -7.77
N GLY A 34 -4.68 -2.49 -8.47
CA GLY A 34 -5.69 -3.35 -9.10
C GLY A 34 -6.65 -3.98 -8.10
N GLY A 35 -6.23 -4.13 -6.85
CA GLY A 35 -7.07 -4.65 -5.77
C GLY A 35 -7.80 -3.58 -4.98
N VAL A 36 -7.51 -2.31 -5.21
CA VAL A 36 -8.13 -1.19 -4.48
C VAL A 36 -8.98 -0.37 -5.45
N ASP A 37 -10.28 -0.58 -5.38
CA ASP A 37 -11.24 0.06 -6.28
C ASP A 37 -11.22 1.58 -6.10
N GLY A 38 -11.13 2.31 -7.23
CA GLY A 38 -11.16 3.77 -7.24
C GLY A 38 -9.84 4.44 -6.84
N LYS A 39 -8.75 3.69 -6.64
CA LYS A 39 -7.44 4.26 -6.30
C LYS A 39 -6.39 3.87 -7.32
N THR A 40 -5.46 4.79 -7.58
CA THR A 40 -4.32 4.56 -8.48
C THR A 40 -3.10 4.03 -7.70
N ALA A 41 -2.10 3.54 -8.43
CA ALA A 41 -0.84 3.11 -7.83
C ALA A 41 -0.18 4.24 -7.02
N LYS A 42 -0.20 5.46 -7.54
CA LYS A 42 0.35 6.63 -6.85
C LYS A 42 -0.40 6.90 -5.54
N LEU A 43 -1.73 6.85 -5.56
CA LEU A 43 -2.55 7.08 -4.36
C LEU A 43 -2.30 6.00 -3.31
N CYS A 44 -2.20 4.74 -3.73
CA CYS A 44 -1.89 3.63 -2.83
C CYS A 44 -0.51 3.80 -2.17
N LEU A 45 0.48 4.19 -2.95
CA LEU A 45 1.84 4.44 -2.44
C LEU A 45 1.85 5.60 -1.43
N LEU A 46 1.18 6.70 -1.74
CA LEU A 46 1.08 7.84 -0.83
C LEU A 46 0.37 7.47 0.48
N ARG A 47 -0.71 6.70 0.37
CA ARG A 47 -1.43 6.22 1.56
C ARG A 47 -0.55 5.33 2.42
N TYR A 48 0.17 4.40 1.79
CA TYR A 48 1.10 3.51 2.48
C TYR A 48 2.18 4.29 3.23
N LYS A 49 2.78 5.30 2.58
CA LYS A 49 3.81 6.13 3.20
C LYS A 49 3.27 6.87 4.42
N ALA A 50 2.05 7.40 4.34
CA ALA A 50 1.41 8.10 5.44
C ALA A 50 1.16 7.16 6.63
N LEU A 51 0.68 5.94 6.36
CA LEU A 51 0.44 4.93 7.40
C LEU A 51 1.76 4.48 8.05
N ALA A 52 2.78 4.25 7.25
CA ALA A 52 4.09 3.84 7.74
C ALA A 52 4.71 4.92 8.63
N ALA A 53 4.58 6.19 8.23
CA ALA A 53 5.06 7.31 9.03
C ALA A 53 4.32 7.42 10.38
N ALA A 54 3.01 7.20 10.38
CA ALA A 54 2.22 7.20 11.61
C ALA A 54 2.62 6.08 12.56
N VAL A 55 2.83 4.87 12.03
CA VAL A 55 3.29 3.73 12.85
C VAL A 55 4.69 3.99 13.40
N LYS A 56 5.59 4.51 12.58
CA LYS A 56 6.96 4.84 12.99
C LYS A 56 6.95 5.89 14.10
N ALA A 57 6.12 6.92 13.98
CA ALA A 57 6.00 7.97 15.00
C ALA A 57 5.53 7.40 16.34
N LYS A 58 4.57 6.48 16.33
CA LYS A 58 4.10 5.79 17.54
C LYS A 58 5.18 4.93 18.18
N GLN A 59 5.95 4.21 17.38
CA GLN A 59 7.00 3.33 17.88
C GLN A 59 8.21 4.08 18.39
N GLY A 60 8.46 5.27 17.86
CA GLY A 60 9.59 6.09 18.25
C GLY A 60 9.34 6.98 19.47
N ALA A 61 8.13 6.97 19.98
CA ALA A 61 7.77 7.81 21.15
C ALA A 61 8.24 7.22 22.47
#